data_f42f57cf6bd15a8d203179cd606950ed
#
_entry.id   f42f57cf6bd15a8d203179cd606950ed
#
_cell.length_a   1.000
_cell.length_b   1.000
_cell.length_c   1.000
_cell.angle_alpha   90.00
_cell.angle_beta   90.00
_cell.angle_gamma   90.00
#
_symmetry.space_group_name_H-M   'P 1'
#
loop_
_entity.id
_entity.type
_entity.pdbx_description
1 polymer ?
#
loop_
_entity_poly.entity_id
_entity_poly.type
_entity_poly.pdbx_seq_one_letter_code
_entity_poly.pdbx_strand_id
1 'polypeptide(L)'
;MDNRFTGVIPPVVTPFTAEGEVDLDSLDKVVEHLIAGGVNGLFALGSSGEVAYLTDSQRDAVIERVVKKAAGRVPVLAGAIDTTAHRVIEQARRAVSLGAQAIVATCPFYALNDADEIKEHFRAIAKAVDVPVFAYDVPVRLGGAKLGCDLLVE
;
A
#
# COMPACT_ATOMS: atom_id res chain seq x y z
N MET A 1 -8.17 -10.63 16.47
CA MET A 1 -7.27 -10.27 15.34
C MET A 1 -7.91 -10.76 14.06
N ASP A 2 -7.86 -9.96 13.02
CA ASP A 2 -8.41 -10.36 11.72
C ASP A 2 -7.44 -11.34 11.04
N ASN A 3 -7.83 -12.60 10.93
CA ASN A 3 -7.00 -13.68 10.39
C ASN A 3 -6.86 -13.64 8.86
N ARG A 4 -7.51 -12.69 8.17
CA ARG A 4 -7.42 -12.58 6.70
C ARG A 4 -6.03 -12.18 6.20
N PHE A 5 -5.21 -11.56 7.05
CA PHE A 5 -3.90 -11.01 6.69
C PHE A 5 -2.76 -11.81 7.32
N THR A 6 -2.78 -13.13 7.18
CA THR A 6 -1.75 -14.05 7.70
C THR A 6 -1.12 -14.83 6.56
N GLY A 7 0.11 -15.34 6.78
CA GLY A 7 0.83 -16.12 5.78
C GLY A 7 1.68 -15.25 4.85
N VAL A 8 1.80 -15.65 3.58
CA VAL A 8 2.66 -14.99 2.58
C VAL A 8 1.85 -13.96 1.80
N ILE A 9 2.21 -12.69 1.94
CA ILE A 9 1.61 -11.54 1.23
C ILE A 9 2.71 -10.78 0.50
N PRO A 10 3.08 -11.20 -0.71
CA PRO A 10 4.18 -10.58 -1.44
C PRO A 10 3.79 -9.19 -1.99
N PRO A 11 4.78 -8.27 -2.13
CA PRO A 11 4.58 -7.06 -2.89
C PRO A 11 4.41 -7.39 -4.38
N VAL A 12 3.39 -6.80 -5.00
CA VAL A 12 3.11 -6.90 -6.44
C VAL A 12 3.96 -5.87 -7.16
N VAL A 13 4.72 -6.30 -8.16
CA VAL A 13 5.44 -5.38 -9.05
C VAL A 13 4.46 -4.72 -10.04
N THR A 14 4.77 -3.51 -10.47
CA THR A 14 4.00 -2.80 -11.50
C THR A 14 4.74 -2.88 -12.83
N PRO A 15 4.29 -3.70 -13.79
CA PRO A 15 4.88 -3.73 -15.13
C PRO A 15 4.57 -2.44 -15.90
N PHE A 16 5.53 -2.02 -16.73
CA PHE A 16 5.38 -0.86 -17.62
C PHE A 16 5.60 -1.23 -19.07
N THR A 17 4.96 -0.50 -19.97
CA THR A 17 5.25 -0.51 -21.41
C THR A 17 6.57 0.25 -21.69
N ALA A 18 7.05 0.15 -22.92
CA ALA A 18 8.24 0.90 -23.34
C ALA A 18 8.03 2.44 -23.29
N GLU A 19 6.79 2.88 -23.33
CA GLU A 19 6.38 4.28 -23.25
C GLU A 19 6.21 4.78 -21.82
N GLY A 20 6.36 3.89 -20.80
CA GLY A 20 6.24 4.22 -19.37
C GLY A 20 4.82 4.19 -18.83
N GLU A 21 3.87 3.65 -19.59
CA GLU A 21 2.51 3.41 -19.10
C GLU A 21 2.40 2.08 -18.35
N VAL A 22 1.45 1.96 -17.43
CA VAL A 22 1.22 0.70 -16.72
C VAL A 22 0.72 -0.37 -17.67
N ASP A 23 1.45 -1.48 -17.78
CA ASP A 23 1.04 -2.66 -18.57
C ASP A 23 0.08 -3.54 -17.75
N LEU A 24 -1.21 -3.26 -17.91
CA LEU A 24 -2.27 -3.97 -17.19
C LEU A 24 -2.37 -5.46 -17.57
N ASP A 25 -2.02 -5.82 -18.80
CA ASP A 25 -2.09 -7.23 -19.23
C ASP A 25 -0.93 -8.05 -18.64
N SER A 26 0.24 -7.48 -18.51
CA SER A 26 1.35 -8.08 -17.79
C SER A 26 1.08 -8.09 -16.27
N LEU A 27 0.42 -7.07 -15.72
CA LEU A 27 0.01 -7.05 -14.32
C LEU A 27 -0.96 -8.21 -14.00
N ASP A 28 -1.90 -8.52 -14.90
CA ASP A 28 -2.79 -9.69 -14.75
C ASP A 28 -2.01 -11.00 -14.63
N LYS A 29 -0.95 -11.17 -15.45
CA LYS A 29 -0.11 -12.36 -15.42
C LYS A 29 0.67 -12.45 -14.10
N VAL A 30 1.18 -11.33 -13.59
CA VAL A 30 1.85 -11.26 -12.28
C VAL A 30 0.90 -11.67 -11.17
N VAL A 31 -0.31 -11.11 -11.12
CA VAL A 31 -1.33 -11.44 -10.10
C VAL A 31 -1.69 -12.92 -10.17
N GLU A 32 -1.95 -13.44 -11.36
CA GLU A 32 -2.29 -14.86 -11.53
C GLU A 32 -1.15 -15.79 -11.11
N HIS A 33 0.09 -15.46 -11.48
CA HIS A 33 1.28 -16.22 -11.08
C HIS A 33 1.42 -16.29 -9.56
N LEU A 34 1.23 -15.18 -8.87
CA LEU A 34 1.31 -15.12 -7.40
C LEU A 34 0.20 -15.98 -6.76
N ILE A 35 -1.04 -15.82 -7.21
CA ILE A 35 -2.16 -16.59 -6.67
C ILE A 35 -2.00 -18.09 -6.95
N ALA A 36 -1.58 -18.47 -8.15
CA ALA A 36 -1.29 -19.87 -8.49
C ALA A 36 -0.13 -20.44 -7.64
N GLY A 37 0.81 -19.61 -7.22
CA GLY A 37 1.86 -19.93 -6.28
C GLY A 37 1.41 -20.16 -4.83
N GLY A 38 0.13 -19.92 -4.51
CA GLY A 38 -0.46 -20.20 -3.20
C GLY A 38 -0.23 -19.09 -2.15
N VAL A 39 -0.09 -17.83 -2.58
CA VAL A 39 0.02 -16.70 -1.66
C VAL A 39 -1.28 -16.47 -0.88
N ASN A 40 -1.18 -15.88 0.30
CA ASN A 40 -2.30 -15.62 1.20
C ASN A 40 -2.88 -14.21 1.06
N GLY A 41 -2.23 -13.34 0.29
CA GLY A 41 -2.68 -11.99 -0.01
C GLY A 41 -1.78 -11.34 -1.05
N LEU A 42 -2.14 -10.14 -1.49
CA LEU A 42 -1.38 -9.33 -2.45
C LEU A 42 -1.16 -7.95 -1.86
N PHE A 43 0.06 -7.43 -1.94
CA PHE A 43 0.37 -6.06 -1.53
C PHE A 43 0.70 -5.22 -2.78
N ALA A 44 -0.28 -4.49 -3.29
CA ALA A 44 -0.12 -3.56 -4.41
C ALA A 44 0.43 -2.20 -3.94
N LEU A 45 1.11 -1.48 -4.81
CA LEU A 45 1.65 -0.15 -4.54
C LEU A 45 2.61 -0.06 -3.35
N GLY A 46 3.40 -1.12 -3.14
CA GLY A 46 4.56 -1.05 -2.26
C GLY A 46 5.79 -0.46 -2.97
N SER A 47 6.94 -0.48 -2.31
CA SER A 47 8.22 -0.03 -2.91
C SER A 47 8.58 -0.82 -4.16
N SER A 48 8.33 -2.13 -4.19
CA SER A 48 8.54 -2.98 -5.37
C SER A 48 7.52 -2.71 -6.48
N GLY A 49 6.35 -2.16 -6.13
CA GLY A 49 5.33 -1.70 -7.08
C GLY A 49 5.55 -0.27 -7.57
N GLU A 50 6.70 0.33 -7.24
CA GLU A 50 7.13 1.66 -7.72
C GLU A 50 6.17 2.80 -7.38
N VAL A 51 5.44 2.70 -6.26
CA VAL A 51 4.38 3.64 -5.85
C VAL A 51 4.79 5.12 -5.91
N ALA A 52 6.06 5.44 -5.59
CA ALA A 52 6.56 6.81 -5.57
C ALA A 52 6.69 7.46 -6.97
N TYR A 53 6.67 6.65 -8.03
CA TYR A 53 6.86 7.09 -9.42
C TYR A 53 5.54 7.15 -10.21
N LEU A 54 4.46 6.60 -9.64
CA LEU A 54 3.16 6.55 -10.29
C LEU A 54 2.37 7.84 -10.06
N THR A 55 1.68 8.28 -11.10
CA THR A 55 0.62 9.29 -10.97
C THR A 55 -0.58 8.71 -10.21
N ASP A 56 -1.47 9.57 -9.69
CA ASP A 56 -2.65 9.10 -8.97
C ASP A 56 -3.57 8.24 -9.86
N SER A 57 -3.72 8.58 -11.14
CA SER A 57 -4.49 7.78 -12.10
C SER A 57 -3.87 6.41 -12.37
N GLN A 58 -2.54 6.31 -12.42
CA GLN A 58 -1.85 5.02 -12.56
C GLN A 58 -1.98 4.17 -11.30
N ARG A 59 -1.90 4.78 -10.10
CA ARG A 59 -2.15 4.09 -8.82
C ARG A 59 -3.55 3.49 -8.78
N ASP A 60 -4.56 4.26 -9.16
CA ASP A 60 -5.94 3.78 -9.21
C ASP A 60 -6.11 2.61 -10.18
N ALA A 61 -5.54 2.72 -11.38
CA ALA A 61 -5.59 1.66 -12.39
C ALA A 61 -4.94 0.36 -11.91
N VAL A 62 -3.81 0.46 -11.18
CA VAL A 62 -3.15 -0.70 -10.58
C VAL A 62 -4.03 -1.35 -9.52
N ILE A 63 -4.60 -0.57 -8.58
CA ILE A 63 -5.45 -1.12 -7.51
C ILE A 63 -6.67 -1.80 -8.10
N GLU A 64 -7.40 -1.10 -8.98
CA GLU A 64 -8.59 -1.62 -9.62
C GLU A 64 -8.30 -2.94 -10.36
N ARG A 65 -7.19 -2.97 -11.11
CA ARG A 65 -6.81 -4.15 -11.87
C ARG A 65 -6.43 -5.32 -10.97
N VAL A 66 -5.63 -5.10 -9.92
CA VAL A 66 -5.25 -6.15 -8.96
C VAL A 66 -6.46 -6.69 -8.22
N VAL A 67 -7.35 -5.83 -7.72
CA VAL A 67 -8.58 -6.24 -7.03
C VAL A 67 -9.48 -7.06 -7.96
N LYS A 68 -9.72 -6.56 -9.17
CA LYS A 68 -10.53 -7.26 -10.18
C LYS A 68 -9.94 -8.62 -10.54
N LYS A 69 -8.61 -8.70 -10.73
CA LYS A 69 -7.93 -9.94 -11.09
C LYS A 69 -7.87 -10.93 -9.92
N ALA A 70 -7.67 -10.44 -8.70
CA ALA A 70 -7.73 -11.28 -7.50
C ALA A 70 -9.11 -11.92 -7.32
N ALA A 71 -10.19 -11.23 -7.70
CA ALA A 71 -11.58 -11.71 -7.69
C ALA A 71 -11.98 -12.35 -6.34
N GLY A 72 -11.53 -11.78 -5.23
CA GLY A 72 -11.82 -12.26 -3.88
C GLY A 72 -11.11 -13.56 -3.47
N ARG A 73 -10.25 -14.13 -4.32
CA ARG A 73 -9.48 -15.35 -4.00
C ARG A 73 -8.50 -15.15 -2.84
N VAL A 74 -7.93 -13.97 -2.76
CA VAL A 74 -7.02 -13.52 -1.68
C VAL A 74 -7.27 -12.05 -1.39
N PRO A 75 -7.02 -11.57 -0.15
CA PRO A 75 -7.14 -10.16 0.18
C PRO A 75 -6.08 -9.32 -0.55
N VAL A 76 -6.47 -8.06 -0.89
CA VAL A 76 -5.59 -7.07 -1.50
C VAL A 76 -5.33 -5.95 -0.52
N LEU A 77 -4.06 -5.72 -0.20
CA LEU A 77 -3.57 -4.57 0.55
C LEU A 77 -3.06 -3.53 -0.45
N ALA A 78 -3.32 -2.26 -0.20
CA ALA A 78 -2.84 -1.17 -1.04
C ALA A 78 -1.91 -0.22 -0.26
N GLY A 79 -0.79 0.14 -0.86
CA GLY A 79 0.09 1.19 -0.36
C GLY A 79 -0.55 2.57 -0.56
N ALA A 80 -0.66 3.33 0.54
CA ALA A 80 -0.99 4.74 0.54
C ALA A 80 0.22 5.48 1.16
N ILE A 81 1.12 5.93 0.30
CA ILE A 81 2.46 6.39 0.68
C ILE A 81 2.68 7.78 0.07
N ASP A 82 2.77 8.78 0.94
CA ASP A 82 2.97 10.16 0.52
C ASP A 82 3.60 11.00 1.66
N THR A 83 3.84 12.27 1.39
CA THR A 83 4.56 13.20 2.27
C THR A 83 3.73 13.75 3.43
N THR A 84 2.39 13.64 3.40
CA THR A 84 1.50 14.17 4.45
C THR A 84 0.33 13.25 4.73
N ALA A 85 -0.19 13.29 5.95
CA ALA A 85 -1.40 12.54 6.33
C ALA A 85 -2.60 12.83 5.41
N HIS A 86 -2.79 14.09 5.01
CA HIS A 86 -3.88 14.49 4.12
C HIS A 86 -3.84 13.74 2.79
N ARG A 87 -2.68 13.70 2.12
CA ARG A 87 -2.48 13.00 0.85
C ARG A 87 -2.61 11.48 1.01
N VAL A 88 -2.06 10.93 2.10
CA VAL A 88 -2.19 9.49 2.39
C VAL A 88 -3.66 9.11 2.64
N ILE A 89 -4.43 9.94 3.36
CA ILE A 89 -5.86 9.71 3.60
C ILE A 89 -6.66 9.74 2.29
N GLU A 90 -6.37 10.67 1.40
CA GLU A 90 -7.01 10.74 0.09
C GLU A 90 -6.75 9.46 -0.71
N GLN A 91 -5.48 9.04 -0.80
CA GLN A 91 -5.09 7.78 -1.48
C GLN A 91 -5.73 6.56 -0.82
N ALA A 92 -5.73 6.49 0.52
CA ALA A 92 -6.31 5.38 1.27
C ALA A 92 -7.82 5.24 1.00
N ARG A 93 -8.56 6.34 1.03
CA ARG A 93 -10.00 6.34 0.72
C ARG A 93 -10.29 5.90 -0.70
N ARG A 94 -9.49 6.37 -1.67
CA ARG A 94 -9.59 5.93 -3.06
C ARG A 94 -9.31 4.44 -3.19
N ALA A 95 -8.24 3.94 -2.57
CA ALA A 95 -7.89 2.52 -2.59
C ALA A 95 -9.01 1.64 -2.01
N VAL A 96 -9.59 2.04 -0.87
CA VAL A 96 -10.73 1.34 -0.27
C VAL A 96 -11.94 1.37 -1.19
N SER A 97 -12.26 2.49 -1.82
CA SER A 97 -13.38 2.59 -2.77
C SER A 97 -13.20 1.72 -4.01
N LEU A 98 -11.95 1.41 -4.39
CA LEU A 98 -11.58 0.50 -5.47
C LEU A 98 -11.50 -0.97 -5.03
N GLY A 99 -11.75 -1.26 -3.75
CA GLY A 99 -11.87 -2.61 -3.22
C GLY A 99 -10.66 -3.14 -2.46
N ALA A 100 -9.67 -2.30 -2.13
CA ALA A 100 -8.60 -2.69 -1.21
C ALA A 100 -9.17 -3.01 0.18
N GLN A 101 -8.69 -4.07 0.80
CA GLN A 101 -9.20 -4.60 2.06
C GLN A 101 -8.32 -4.24 3.26
N ALA A 102 -7.16 -3.65 3.01
CA ALA A 102 -6.28 -3.05 4.00
C ALA A 102 -5.40 -1.97 3.34
N ILE A 103 -4.91 -1.04 4.16
CA ILE A 103 -3.98 0.01 3.75
C ILE A 103 -2.61 -0.24 4.38
N VAL A 104 -1.56 0.02 3.62
CA VAL A 104 -0.18 0.03 4.11
C VAL A 104 0.34 1.46 4.00
N ALA A 105 0.70 2.07 5.14
CA ALA A 105 1.22 3.42 5.20
C ALA A 105 2.63 3.43 5.82
N THR A 106 3.44 4.40 5.41
CA THR A 106 4.78 4.66 5.97
C THR A 106 4.76 5.92 6.82
N CYS A 107 5.85 6.19 7.55
CA CYS A 107 6.08 7.54 8.05
C CYS A 107 6.03 8.55 6.89
N PRO A 108 5.58 9.79 7.14
CA PRO A 108 5.72 10.85 6.15
C PRO A 108 7.21 11.11 5.87
N PHE A 109 7.52 11.49 4.66
CA PHE A 109 8.90 11.70 4.19
C PHE A 109 9.04 13.06 3.50
N TYR A 110 10.25 13.40 3.07
CA TYR A 110 10.68 14.68 2.53
C TYR A 110 10.95 15.73 3.63
N ALA A 111 9.98 16.04 4.51
CA ALA A 111 10.19 16.84 5.71
C ALA A 111 10.55 15.93 6.90
N LEU A 112 11.39 16.43 7.80
CA LEU A 112 11.69 15.73 9.06
C LEU A 112 10.50 15.91 10.01
N ASN A 113 10.04 14.81 10.55
CA ASN A 113 8.94 14.77 11.52
C ASN A 113 9.43 14.23 12.86
N ASP A 114 8.92 14.77 13.95
CA ASP A 114 9.15 14.23 15.28
C ASP A 114 8.21 13.04 15.61
N ALA A 115 8.39 12.44 16.78
CA ALA A 115 7.63 11.26 17.17
C ALA A 115 6.12 11.55 17.32
N ASP A 116 5.76 12.72 17.82
CA ASP A 116 4.35 13.07 18.02
C ASP A 116 3.65 13.35 16.69
N GLU A 117 4.33 14.01 15.77
CA GLU A 117 3.84 14.21 14.39
C GLU A 117 3.63 12.87 13.66
N ILE A 118 4.55 11.90 13.82
CA ILE A 118 4.41 10.55 13.26
C ILE A 118 3.21 9.82 13.89
N LYS A 119 3.00 9.91 15.21
CA LYS A 119 1.83 9.34 15.89
C LYS A 119 0.53 9.90 15.33
N GLU A 120 0.43 11.23 15.25
CA GLU A 120 -0.77 11.88 14.71
C GLU A 120 -1.02 11.54 13.25
N HIS A 121 0.04 11.38 12.46
CA HIS A 121 -0.06 10.89 11.09
C HIS A 121 -0.78 9.52 11.01
N PHE A 122 -0.31 8.52 11.74
CA PHE A 122 -0.94 7.19 11.73
C PHE A 122 -2.33 7.19 12.36
N ARG A 123 -2.55 7.96 13.44
CA ARG A 123 -3.88 8.11 14.06
C ARG A 123 -4.89 8.74 13.09
N ALA A 124 -4.48 9.76 12.35
CA ALA A 124 -5.34 10.39 11.37
C ALA A 124 -5.72 9.42 10.23
N ILE A 125 -4.76 8.64 9.73
CA ILE A 125 -5.00 7.63 8.69
C ILE A 125 -5.95 6.55 9.21
N ALA A 126 -5.68 5.98 10.40
CA ALA A 126 -6.51 4.92 10.98
C ALA A 126 -7.96 5.36 11.24
N LYS A 127 -8.18 6.65 11.59
CA LYS A 127 -9.53 7.21 11.78
C LYS A 127 -10.26 7.48 10.45
N ALA A 128 -9.54 7.53 9.34
CA ALA A 128 -10.09 7.99 8.06
C ALA A 128 -10.66 6.87 7.19
N VAL A 129 -10.39 5.60 7.52
CA VAL A 129 -10.81 4.40 6.77
C VAL A 129 -11.32 3.31 7.73
N ASP A 130 -12.27 2.49 7.25
CA ASP A 130 -12.88 1.40 8.01
C ASP A 130 -12.21 0.04 7.73
N VAL A 131 -10.96 0.05 7.28
CA VAL A 131 -10.16 -1.15 7.00
C VAL A 131 -8.87 -1.13 7.84
N PRO A 132 -8.23 -2.28 8.12
CA PRO A 132 -6.96 -2.30 8.83
C PRO A 132 -5.89 -1.45 8.15
N VAL A 133 -5.09 -0.74 8.96
CA VAL A 133 -3.93 0.02 8.53
C VAL A 133 -2.67 -0.63 9.06
N PHE A 134 -1.78 -1.00 8.15
CA PHE A 134 -0.46 -1.55 8.46
C PHE A 134 0.58 -0.43 8.44
N ALA A 135 1.32 -0.29 9.52
CA ALA A 135 2.45 0.62 9.59
C ALA A 135 3.70 -0.06 9.01
N TYR A 136 4.24 0.48 7.93
CA TYR A 136 5.41 -0.05 7.24
C TYR A 136 6.67 0.73 7.61
N ASP A 137 7.55 0.11 8.38
CA ASP A 137 8.82 0.69 8.78
C ASP A 137 9.91 0.42 7.73
N VAL A 138 10.33 1.46 7.02
CA VAL A 138 11.35 1.38 5.97
C VAL A 138 12.29 2.59 6.00
N PRO A 139 13.04 2.78 7.10
CA PRO A 139 13.80 4.02 7.36
C PRO A 139 14.80 4.37 6.25
N VAL A 140 15.38 3.40 5.59
CA VAL A 140 16.33 3.60 4.46
C VAL A 140 15.68 4.35 3.27
N ARG A 141 14.37 4.29 3.11
CA ARG A 141 13.60 4.97 2.05
C ARG A 141 12.99 6.30 2.50
N LEU A 142 12.98 6.57 3.80
CA LEU A 142 12.26 7.68 4.43
C LEU A 142 13.20 8.68 5.12
N GLY A 143 14.43 8.82 4.62
CA GLY A 143 15.39 9.76 5.20
C GLY A 143 15.80 9.44 6.65
N GLY A 144 15.65 8.19 7.09
CA GLY A 144 15.97 7.74 8.43
C GLY A 144 14.82 7.78 9.43
N ALA A 145 13.62 8.26 9.05
CA ALA A 145 12.43 8.19 9.89
C ALA A 145 12.11 6.75 10.27
N LYS A 146 11.99 6.47 11.57
CA LYS A 146 11.89 5.12 12.14
C LYS A 146 10.64 4.99 12.99
N LEU A 147 9.92 3.88 12.83
CA LEU A 147 8.87 3.46 13.74
C LEU A 147 9.50 2.65 14.87
N GLY A 148 9.67 3.26 16.05
CA GLY A 148 10.04 2.50 17.25
C GLY A 148 8.86 1.71 17.80
N CYS A 149 9.12 0.59 18.50
CA CYS A 149 8.06 -0.19 19.15
C CYS A 149 7.20 0.66 20.08
N ASP A 150 7.81 1.58 20.83
CA ASP A 150 7.12 2.47 21.76
C ASP A 150 6.10 3.38 21.07
N LEU A 151 6.36 3.73 19.82
CA LEU A 151 5.51 4.60 19.00
C LEU A 151 4.26 3.86 18.48
N LEU A 152 4.33 2.54 18.36
CA LEU A 152 3.24 1.71 17.83
C LEU A 152 2.29 1.18 18.93
N VAL A 153 2.68 1.27 20.21
CA VAL A 153 1.92 0.72 21.34
C VAL A 153 1.02 1.77 22.02
N GLU A 154 1.24 3.06 21.76
CA GLU A 154 0.44 4.18 22.25
C GLU A 154 -0.73 4.53 21.30
#